data_b11a404f5bf6427a6d3fe419813ddbfe
#
_entry.id   b11a404f5bf6427a6d3fe419813ddbfe
#
_cell.length_a   1.000
_cell.length_b   1.000
_cell.length_c   1.000
_cell.angle_alpha   90.00
_cell.angle_beta   90.00
_cell.angle_gamma   90.00
#
_symmetry.space_group_name_H-M   'P 1'
#
loop_
_entity.id
_entity.type
_entity.pdbx_description
1 polymer ?
#
loop_
_entity_poly.entity_id
_entity_poly.type
_entity_poly.pdbx_seq_one_letter_code
_entity_poly.pdbx_strand_id
1 'polypeptide(L)'
;LAVKRHCEQPLYDYAPPPDSQRNQSVKKSTTVILAGLTMVGPLAIDTYLPSFHAIGQDFAVSDLLVQQTLSVFLFSFAFLMLFYGTLSDSFGRRPIILGSLAIYTVASVGAALAPSFGWLLAFRCVQGLAAGGGAVISRAVVRDRASGAEAQQVLAYMMMVFGLAPAIAPILGGWLHVTLGWRSVFWFLAAFGLLMLITCYRALPESLPASSRHAFHPGLIAANYWKVLRNARFLLLAVSIGVAFSGFGLYIGSAANFVIKILGLSETAFGWMFIPLISGMTIGSALAARIARKVAPTRMIAVGYAVMVVAALANVGYNYAFKAAVPWAVLPLMLYAFGLALATPTLTVLALDVFPDNRGLAASLQSFIQMLLFALVSGTVAPLLFESAFKLACGVLAGLVLSIVCALLARRLRRA
;
A
#
# COMPACT_ATOMS: atom_id res chain seq x y z
N LEU A 1 -31.51 -3.05 -31.47
CA LEU A 1 -31.71 -4.34 -30.74
C LEU A 1 -30.41 -5.16 -30.56
N ALA A 2 -29.42 -5.03 -31.45
CA ALA A 2 -28.11 -5.71 -31.33
C ALA A 2 -27.19 -5.14 -30.26
N VAL A 3 -27.29 -3.87 -29.93
CA VAL A 3 -26.46 -3.18 -28.93
C VAL A 3 -26.87 -3.52 -27.49
N LYS A 4 -28.13 -3.90 -27.22
CA LYS A 4 -28.59 -4.27 -25.88
C LYS A 4 -28.12 -5.64 -25.37
N ARG A 5 -27.78 -6.57 -26.26
CA ARG A 5 -27.34 -7.94 -25.87
C ARG A 5 -25.85 -8.02 -25.46
N HIS A 6 -25.05 -6.97 -25.74
CA HIS A 6 -23.62 -6.97 -25.35
C HIS A 6 -23.36 -6.45 -23.93
N CYS A 7 -24.40 -5.93 -23.24
CA CYS A 7 -24.23 -5.41 -21.88
C CYS A 7 -24.49 -6.41 -20.75
N GLU A 8 -24.90 -7.64 -21.05
CA GLU A 8 -25.23 -8.66 -20.05
C GLU A 8 -24.25 -9.84 -19.97
N GLN A 9 -23.21 -9.87 -20.78
CA GLN A 9 -22.15 -10.87 -20.57
C GLN A 9 -21.29 -10.46 -19.39
N PRO A 10 -21.05 -11.35 -18.39
CA PRO A 10 -20.08 -11.11 -17.33
C PRO A 10 -18.72 -10.89 -17.99
N LEU A 11 -18.14 -9.71 -17.79
CA LEU A 11 -16.97 -9.20 -18.49
C LEU A 11 -15.68 -9.94 -18.20
N TYR A 12 -15.68 -10.85 -17.27
CA TYR A 12 -14.62 -11.76 -16.90
C TYR A 12 -15.23 -13.08 -16.41
N ASP A 13 -15.59 -13.96 -17.33
CA ASP A 13 -15.60 -15.39 -17.02
C ASP A 13 -14.12 -15.79 -16.86
N TYR A 14 -13.58 -15.56 -15.68
CA TYR A 14 -12.32 -16.17 -15.27
C TYR A 14 -12.59 -17.67 -15.22
N ALA A 15 -12.40 -18.36 -16.35
CA ALA A 15 -12.31 -19.80 -16.36
C ALA A 15 -11.00 -20.15 -15.63
N PRO A 16 -11.07 -20.69 -14.42
CA PRO A 16 -9.87 -21.10 -13.72
C PRO A 16 -9.15 -22.15 -14.58
N PRO A 17 -7.79 -22.19 -14.55
CA PRO A 17 -7.04 -23.20 -15.27
C PRO A 17 -7.54 -24.60 -14.87
N PRO A 18 -7.49 -25.59 -15.79
CA PRO A 18 -7.96 -26.96 -15.53
C PRO A 18 -7.36 -27.52 -14.25
N ASP A 19 -8.14 -28.31 -13.51
CA ASP A 19 -7.78 -28.85 -12.18
C ASP A 19 -6.42 -29.58 -12.13
N SER A 20 -5.96 -30.10 -13.26
CA SER A 20 -4.63 -30.71 -13.41
C SER A 20 -3.46 -29.74 -13.20
N GLN A 21 -3.65 -28.43 -13.41
CA GLN A 21 -2.65 -27.40 -13.15
C GLN A 21 -2.76 -26.78 -11.74
N ARG A 22 -3.95 -26.87 -11.12
CA ARG A 22 -4.21 -26.39 -9.76
C ARG A 22 -3.59 -27.23 -8.64
N ASN A 23 -3.23 -28.47 -8.94
CA ASN A 23 -2.73 -29.45 -7.92
C ASN A 23 -1.19 -29.55 -7.87
N GLN A 24 -0.45 -28.66 -8.52
CA GLN A 24 1.00 -28.59 -8.30
C GLN A 24 1.30 -27.72 -7.08
N SER A 25 1.72 -28.34 -5.98
CA SER A 25 2.10 -27.60 -4.76
C SER A 25 3.07 -26.47 -5.09
N VAL A 26 2.77 -25.27 -4.58
CA VAL A 26 3.62 -24.09 -4.80
C VAL A 26 4.98 -24.34 -4.14
N LYS A 27 6.03 -24.48 -4.93
CA LYS A 27 7.39 -24.71 -4.42
C LYS A 27 7.75 -23.58 -3.42
N LYS A 28 8.43 -23.94 -2.34
CA LYS A 28 8.92 -22.96 -1.34
C LYS A 28 9.71 -21.81 -1.97
N SER A 29 10.51 -22.10 -3.00
CA SER A 29 11.25 -21.07 -3.77
C SER A 29 10.30 -20.06 -4.43
N THR A 30 9.21 -20.52 -5.04
CA THR A 30 8.19 -19.64 -5.65
C THR A 30 7.54 -18.76 -4.58
N THR A 31 7.19 -19.32 -3.41
CA THR A 31 6.64 -18.56 -2.29
C THR A 31 7.58 -17.43 -1.85
N VAL A 32 8.87 -17.70 -1.72
CA VAL A 32 9.88 -16.68 -1.36
C VAL A 32 9.99 -15.59 -2.42
N ILE A 33 9.97 -15.97 -3.70
CA ILE A 33 9.98 -15.00 -4.81
C ILE A 33 8.74 -14.09 -4.76
N LEU A 34 7.55 -14.68 -4.62
CA LEU A 34 6.29 -13.92 -4.56
C LEU A 34 6.25 -13.00 -3.33
N ALA A 35 6.76 -13.45 -2.20
CA ALA A 35 6.90 -12.61 -1.00
C ALA A 35 7.89 -11.45 -1.22
N GLY A 36 9.06 -11.72 -1.82
CA GLY A 36 10.04 -10.68 -2.19
C GLY A 36 9.48 -9.62 -3.14
N LEU A 37 8.66 -10.02 -4.12
CA LEU A 37 7.98 -9.11 -5.03
C LEU A 37 7.05 -8.13 -4.29
N THR A 38 6.42 -8.54 -3.19
CA THR A 38 5.56 -7.65 -2.40
C THR A 38 6.34 -6.59 -1.62
N MET A 39 7.65 -6.78 -1.39
CA MET A 39 8.50 -5.81 -0.69
C MET A 39 8.92 -4.62 -1.55
N VAL A 40 8.88 -4.73 -2.89
CA VAL A 40 9.40 -3.69 -3.81
C VAL A 40 8.79 -2.31 -3.51
N GLY A 41 7.46 -2.25 -3.34
CA GLY A 41 6.76 -0.99 -3.03
C GLY A 41 7.13 -0.42 -1.67
N PRO A 42 6.92 -1.15 -0.55
CA PRO A 42 7.30 -0.69 0.78
C PRO A 42 8.78 -0.28 0.91
N LEU A 43 9.71 -1.07 0.37
CA LEU A 43 11.13 -0.68 0.38
C LEU A 43 11.35 0.65 -0.34
N ALA A 44 10.73 0.86 -1.51
CA ALA A 44 10.86 2.10 -2.26
C ALA A 44 10.19 3.30 -1.57
N ILE A 45 9.22 3.08 -0.70
CA ILE A 45 8.55 4.13 0.09
C ILE A 45 9.39 4.48 1.31
N ASP A 46 9.81 3.50 2.09
CA ASP A 46 10.26 3.75 3.45
C ASP A 46 11.78 3.87 3.59
N THR A 47 12.57 3.23 2.70
CA THR A 47 14.04 3.22 2.82
C THR A 47 14.65 4.61 2.64
N TYR A 48 14.07 5.50 1.83
CA TYR A 48 14.68 6.81 1.56
C TYR A 48 14.16 7.94 2.45
N LEU A 49 13.16 7.70 3.30
CA LEU A 49 12.62 8.71 4.22
C LEU A 49 13.68 9.36 5.11
N PRO A 50 14.66 8.63 5.67
CA PRO A 50 15.75 9.23 6.44
C PRO A 50 16.63 10.21 5.64
N SER A 51 16.66 10.08 4.31
CA SER A 51 17.49 10.89 3.42
C SER A 51 16.85 12.21 3.00
N PHE A 52 15.60 12.51 3.38
CA PHE A 52 14.86 13.67 2.91
C PHE A 52 15.60 14.98 3.11
N HIS A 53 16.15 15.19 4.30
CA HIS A 53 16.87 16.42 4.63
C HIS A 53 18.14 16.59 3.77
N ALA A 54 18.92 15.53 3.60
CA ALA A 54 20.12 15.56 2.79
C ALA A 54 19.83 15.76 1.30
N ILE A 55 18.74 15.18 0.78
CA ILE A 55 18.26 15.44 -0.60
C ILE A 55 17.91 16.92 -0.76
N GLY A 56 17.21 17.51 0.22
CA GLY A 56 16.88 18.93 0.22
C GLY A 56 18.12 19.82 0.20
N GLN A 57 19.13 19.49 0.98
CA GLN A 57 20.41 20.21 1.01
C GLN A 57 21.19 20.06 -0.32
N ASP A 58 21.31 18.84 -0.84
CA ASP A 58 22.10 18.56 -2.05
C ASP A 58 21.55 19.26 -3.31
N PHE A 59 20.22 19.34 -3.42
CA PHE A 59 19.56 20.03 -4.53
C PHE A 59 19.14 21.48 -4.22
N ALA A 60 19.44 22.00 -3.03
CA ALA A 60 19.04 23.32 -2.55
C ALA A 60 17.51 23.59 -2.70
N VAL A 61 16.69 22.58 -2.34
CA VAL A 61 15.23 22.66 -2.39
C VAL A 61 14.62 22.52 -0.99
N SER A 62 13.41 23.05 -0.81
CA SER A 62 12.68 22.95 0.45
C SER A 62 12.21 21.53 0.77
N ASP A 63 12.00 21.23 2.06
CA ASP A 63 11.42 19.95 2.51
C ASP A 63 10.07 19.67 1.87
N LEU A 64 9.29 20.71 1.58
CA LEU A 64 8.03 20.60 0.85
C LEU A 64 8.22 19.97 -0.53
N LEU A 65 9.24 20.41 -1.26
CA LEU A 65 9.56 19.87 -2.60
C LEU A 65 10.08 18.44 -2.47
N VAL A 66 10.94 18.14 -1.50
CA VAL A 66 11.41 16.76 -1.28
C VAL A 66 10.23 15.83 -0.98
N GLN A 67 9.24 16.28 -0.20
CA GLN A 67 8.01 15.53 0.07
C GLN A 67 7.26 15.16 -1.21
N GLN A 68 7.31 15.99 -2.27
CA GLN A 68 6.65 15.69 -3.54
C GLN A 68 7.25 14.45 -4.24
N THR A 69 8.50 14.09 -3.96
CA THR A 69 9.11 12.86 -4.51
C THR A 69 8.39 11.60 -4.00
N LEU A 70 7.92 11.60 -2.75
CA LEU A 70 7.08 10.53 -2.20
C LEU A 70 5.68 10.56 -2.81
N SER A 71 5.09 11.74 -2.89
CA SER A 71 3.71 11.92 -3.38
C SER A 71 3.56 11.51 -4.85
N VAL A 72 4.50 11.91 -5.71
CA VAL A 72 4.54 11.51 -7.12
C VAL A 72 4.73 10.00 -7.26
N PHE A 73 5.61 9.40 -6.45
CA PHE A 73 5.77 7.95 -6.42
C PHE A 73 4.45 7.25 -6.04
N LEU A 74 3.82 7.66 -4.93
CA LEU A 74 2.57 7.05 -4.44
C LEU A 74 1.41 7.23 -5.41
N PHE A 75 1.28 8.40 -6.04
CA PHE A 75 0.26 8.66 -7.05
C PHE A 75 0.45 7.75 -8.27
N SER A 76 1.67 7.68 -8.79
CA SER A 76 2.04 6.83 -9.93
C SER A 76 1.84 5.35 -9.62
N PHE A 77 2.22 4.93 -8.41
CA PHE A 77 2.02 3.58 -7.89
C PHE A 77 0.52 3.23 -7.84
N ALA A 78 -0.30 4.11 -7.27
CA ALA A 78 -1.74 3.92 -7.20
C ALA A 78 -2.35 3.81 -8.60
N PHE A 79 -1.98 4.72 -9.50
CA PHE A 79 -2.52 4.78 -10.85
C PHE A 79 -2.33 3.46 -11.60
N LEU A 80 -1.10 2.93 -11.62
CA LEU A 80 -0.84 1.72 -12.40
C LEU A 80 -1.36 0.44 -11.72
N MET A 81 -1.60 0.46 -10.39
CA MET A 81 -2.28 -0.66 -9.70
C MET A 81 -3.65 -1.01 -10.29
N LEU A 82 -4.36 -0.04 -10.86
CA LEU A 82 -5.63 -0.28 -11.57
C LEU A 82 -5.47 -1.21 -12.77
N PHE A 83 -4.33 -1.15 -13.44
CA PHE A 83 -4.12 -1.82 -14.72
C PHE A 83 -3.30 -3.12 -14.61
N TYR A 84 -2.53 -3.32 -13.56
CA TYR A 84 -1.66 -4.50 -13.45
C TYR A 84 -2.41 -5.83 -13.50
N GLY A 85 -3.61 -5.90 -12.93
CA GLY A 85 -4.45 -7.08 -13.02
C GLY A 85 -4.75 -7.41 -14.50
N THR A 86 -5.38 -6.48 -15.19
CA THR A 86 -5.81 -6.64 -16.59
C THR A 86 -4.64 -6.77 -17.56
N LEU A 87 -3.56 -6.03 -17.37
CA LEU A 87 -2.34 -6.18 -18.16
C LEU A 87 -1.77 -7.59 -18.03
N SER A 88 -1.70 -8.12 -16.82
CA SER A 88 -1.17 -9.46 -16.60
C SER A 88 -2.13 -10.59 -17.05
N ASP A 89 -3.45 -10.31 -17.08
CA ASP A 89 -4.45 -11.22 -17.66
C ASP A 89 -4.36 -11.27 -19.21
N SER A 90 -3.92 -10.16 -19.82
CA SER A 90 -3.83 -10.06 -21.28
C SER A 90 -2.48 -10.52 -21.84
N PHE A 91 -1.39 -10.10 -21.20
CA PHE A 91 -0.03 -10.33 -21.71
C PHE A 91 0.70 -11.49 -21.01
N GLY A 92 0.12 -12.04 -19.95
CA GLY A 92 0.73 -13.06 -19.08
C GLY A 92 1.35 -12.48 -17.82
N ARG A 93 1.41 -13.29 -16.76
CA ARG A 93 1.91 -12.86 -15.43
C ARG A 93 3.40 -12.54 -15.47
N ARG A 94 4.17 -13.49 -15.98
CA ARG A 94 5.65 -13.40 -15.98
C ARG A 94 6.19 -12.24 -16.82
N PRO A 95 5.74 -11.98 -18.07
CA PRO A 95 6.22 -10.85 -18.86
C PRO A 95 5.99 -9.50 -18.18
N ILE A 96 4.83 -9.29 -17.56
CA ILE A 96 4.51 -8.03 -16.89
C ILE A 96 5.33 -7.86 -15.61
N ILE A 97 5.56 -8.91 -14.83
CA ILE A 97 6.47 -8.87 -13.66
C ILE A 97 7.88 -8.48 -14.12
N LEU A 98 8.43 -9.15 -15.13
CA LEU A 98 9.79 -8.88 -15.61
C LEU A 98 9.92 -7.46 -16.17
N GLY A 99 8.95 -7.02 -16.97
CA GLY A 99 8.93 -5.65 -17.51
C GLY A 99 8.86 -4.59 -16.41
N SER A 100 7.98 -4.79 -15.42
CA SER A 100 7.87 -3.87 -14.29
C SER A 100 9.16 -3.81 -13.45
N LEU A 101 9.79 -4.95 -13.16
CA LEU A 101 11.06 -5.00 -12.43
C LEU A 101 12.21 -4.36 -13.21
N ALA A 102 12.27 -4.55 -14.53
CA ALA A 102 13.28 -3.91 -15.37
C ALA A 102 13.14 -2.38 -15.35
N ILE A 103 11.91 -1.87 -15.55
CA ILE A 103 11.62 -0.43 -15.48
C ILE A 103 11.94 0.11 -14.07
N TYR A 104 11.54 -0.58 -13.02
CA TYR A 104 11.84 -0.20 -11.64
C TYR A 104 13.35 -0.11 -11.38
N THR A 105 14.11 -1.10 -11.85
CA THR A 105 15.57 -1.15 -11.69
C THR A 105 16.23 0.03 -12.40
N VAL A 106 15.87 0.27 -13.68
CA VAL A 106 16.40 1.39 -14.46
C VAL A 106 16.03 2.73 -13.81
N ALA A 107 14.79 2.89 -13.36
CA ALA A 107 14.35 4.10 -12.67
C ALA A 107 15.10 4.32 -11.35
N SER A 108 15.42 3.25 -10.62
CA SER A 108 16.19 3.32 -9.38
C SER A 108 17.63 3.76 -9.65
N VAL A 109 18.28 3.22 -10.69
CA VAL A 109 19.60 3.68 -11.16
C VAL A 109 19.55 5.16 -11.58
N GLY A 110 18.52 5.54 -12.35
CA GLY A 110 18.32 6.93 -12.74
C GLY A 110 18.16 7.89 -11.56
N ALA A 111 17.41 7.47 -10.53
CA ALA A 111 17.25 8.24 -9.29
C ALA A 111 18.57 8.39 -8.51
N ALA A 112 19.40 7.32 -8.46
CA ALA A 112 20.73 7.36 -7.84
C ALA A 112 21.68 8.33 -8.56
N LEU A 113 21.57 8.43 -9.88
CA LEU A 113 22.39 9.27 -10.75
C LEU A 113 21.77 10.61 -11.08
N ALA A 114 20.63 10.97 -10.49
CA ALA A 114 19.90 12.18 -10.83
C ALA A 114 20.77 13.44 -10.70
N PRO A 115 20.95 14.22 -11.81
CA PRO A 115 21.78 15.41 -11.80
C PRO A 115 21.06 16.65 -11.27
N SER A 116 19.73 16.60 -11.18
CA SER A 116 18.89 17.66 -10.62
C SER A 116 17.65 17.10 -9.95
N PHE A 117 17.00 17.94 -9.13
CA PHE A 117 15.76 17.55 -8.43
C PHE A 117 14.64 17.14 -9.41
N GLY A 118 14.51 17.81 -10.56
CA GLY A 118 13.52 17.47 -11.59
C GLY A 118 13.71 16.06 -12.15
N TRP A 119 14.95 15.64 -12.39
CA TRP A 119 15.25 14.27 -12.80
C TRP A 119 14.94 13.24 -11.70
N LEU A 120 15.27 13.56 -10.44
CA LEU A 120 14.90 12.71 -9.32
C LEU A 120 13.37 12.51 -9.26
N LEU A 121 12.60 13.60 -9.41
CA LEU A 121 11.14 13.56 -9.41
C LEU A 121 10.60 12.71 -10.58
N ALA A 122 11.17 12.85 -11.78
CA ALA A 122 10.79 12.06 -12.95
C ALA A 122 11.07 10.56 -12.74
N PHE A 123 12.26 10.22 -12.23
CA PHE A 123 12.57 8.81 -11.92
C PHE A 123 11.72 8.24 -10.80
N ARG A 124 11.34 9.03 -9.79
CA ARG A 124 10.39 8.62 -8.74
C ARG A 124 9.00 8.35 -9.33
N CYS A 125 8.56 9.13 -10.31
CA CYS A 125 7.32 8.86 -11.05
C CYS A 125 7.39 7.49 -11.75
N VAL A 126 8.44 7.26 -12.56
CA VAL A 126 8.62 6.00 -13.30
C VAL A 126 8.78 4.81 -12.35
N GLN A 127 9.52 4.98 -11.25
CA GLN A 127 9.70 3.97 -10.21
C GLN A 127 8.36 3.61 -9.55
N GLY A 128 7.50 4.61 -9.26
CA GLY A 128 6.15 4.41 -8.73
C GLY A 128 5.27 3.62 -9.70
N LEU A 129 5.25 4.00 -10.99
CA LEU A 129 4.52 3.24 -12.01
C LEU A 129 4.93 1.76 -12.00
N ALA A 130 6.21 1.45 -11.86
CA ALA A 130 6.73 0.09 -11.96
C ALA A 130 6.58 -0.75 -10.67
N ALA A 131 6.63 -0.13 -9.48
CA ALA A 131 6.73 -0.84 -8.21
C ALA A 131 5.50 -1.68 -7.83
N GLY A 132 4.30 -1.33 -8.33
CA GLY A 132 3.04 -2.01 -7.99
C GLY A 132 2.86 -3.38 -8.63
N GLY A 133 3.53 -3.64 -9.76
CA GLY A 133 3.35 -4.85 -10.56
C GLY A 133 3.59 -6.13 -9.78
N GLY A 134 4.70 -6.19 -9.04
CA GLY A 134 5.05 -7.34 -8.24
C GLY A 134 3.99 -7.73 -7.22
N ALA A 135 3.50 -6.78 -6.42
CA ALA A 135 2.55 -7.04 -5.36
C ALA A 135 1.16 -7.47 -5.87
N VAL A 136 0.68 -6.86 -6.96
CA VAL A 136 -0.64 -7.19 -7.54
C VAL A 136 -0.59 -8.54 -8.21
N ILE A 137 0.40 -8.77 -9.08
CA ILE A 137 0.46 -9.96 -9.92
C ILE A 137 0.83 -11.20 -9.09
N SER A 138 1.66 -11.05 -8.02
CA SER A 138 1.98 -12.17 -7.12
C SER A 138 0.73 -12.81 -6.52
N ARG A 139 -0.27 -12.02 -6.13
CA ARG A 139 -1.55 -12.55 -5.62
C ARG A 139 -2.34 -13.29 -6.70
N ALA A 140 -2.25 -12.85 -7.96
CA ALA A 140 -2.86 -13.55 -9.08
C ALA A 140 -2.16 -14.89 -9.35
N VAL A 141 -0.82 -14.92 -9.36
CA VAL A 141 -0.01 -16.16 -9.50
C VAL A 141 -0.37 -17.18 -8.42
N VAL A 142 -0.58 -16.74 -7.16
CA VAL A 142 -1.03 -17.67 -6.09
C VAL A 142 -2.38 -18.27 -6.43
N ARG A 143 -3.34 -17.45 -6.88
CA ARG A 143 -4.69 -17.95 -7.27
C ARG A 143 -4.67 -18.87 -8.49
N ASP A 144 -3.74 -18.63 -9.42
CA ASP A 144 -3.58 -19.46 -10.62
C ASP A 144 -3.03 -20.86 -10.27
N ARG A 145 -2.19 -20.99 -9.22
CA ARG A 145 -1.43 -22.21 -8.91
C ARG A 145 -1.86 -22.97 -7.68
N ALA A 146 -2.42 -22.28 -6.69
CA ALA A 146 -2.81 -22.86 -5.42
C ALA A 146 -4.30 -22.62 -5.12
N SER A 147 -4.90 -23.54 -4.36
CA SER A 147 -6.28 -23.45 -3.91
C SER A 147 -6.40 -23.78 -2.42
N GLY A 148 -7.52 -23.41 -1.81
CA GLY A 148 -7.85 -23.79 -0.42
C GLY A 148 -6.80 -23.35 0.59
N ALA A 149 -6.35 -24.25 1.44
CA ALA A 149 -5.44 -24.00 2.55
C ALA A 149 -4.02 -23.60 2.09
N GLU A 150 -3.54 -24.16 0.99
CA GLU A 150 -2.22 -23.83 0.46
C GLU A 150 -2.15 -22.36 -0.06
N ALA A 151 -3.16 -21.91 -0.81
CA ALA A 151 -3.25 -20.53 -1.24
C ALA A 151 -3.28 -19.57 -0.05
N GLN A 152 -4.06 -19.91 0.99
CA GLN A 152 -4.12 -19.12 2.23
C GLN A 152 -2.75 -19.04 2.92
N GLN A 153 -2.03 -20.15 2.97
CA GLN A 153 -0.70 -20.20 3.59
C GLN A 153 0.32 -19.33 2.83
N VAL A 154 0.37 -19.43 1.50
CA VAL A 154 1.27 -18.62 0.67
C VAL A 154 0.94 -17.12 0.82
N LEU A 155 -0.34 -16.74 0.74
CA LEU A 155 -0.78 -15.36 0.93
C LEU A 155 -0.44 -14.85 2.34
N ALA A 156 -0.56 -15.69 3.37
CA ALA A 156 -0.18 -15.31 4.73
C ALA A 156 1.33 -15.02 4.86
N TYR A 157 2.19 -15.84 4.25
CA TYR A 157 3.64 -15.58 4.19
C TYR A 157 3.95 -14.28 3.44
N MET A 158 3.30 -14.03 2.30
CA MET A 158 3.47 -12.78 1.55
C MET A 158 3.07 -11.57 2.40
N MET A 159 1.95 -11.65 3.13
CA MET A 159 1.48 -10.57 4.00
C MET A 159 2.41 -10.34 5.21
N MET A 160 2.98 -11.41 5.77
CA MET A 160 3.96 -11.31 6.85
C MET A 160 5.23 -10.57 6.38
N VAL A 161 5.76 -10.94 5.23
CA VAL A 161 6.95 -10.29 4.63
C VAL A 161 6.65 -8.84 4.23
N PHE A 162 5.49 -8.58 3.62
CA PHE A 162 5.03 -7.23 3.31
C PHE A 162 4.94 -6.35 4.56
N GLY A 163 4.38 -6.87 5.67
CA GLY A 163 4.25 -6.15 6.93
C GLY A 163 5.59 -5.88 7.63
N LEU A 164 6.60 -6.72 7.40
CA LEU A 164 7.93 -6.54 7.98
C LEU A 164 8.76 -5.46 7.27
N ALA A 165 8.51 -5.25 5.97
CA ALA A 165 9.28 -4.33 5.15
C ALA A 165 9.29 -2.88 5.69
N PRO A 166 8.16 -2.26 6.10
CA PRO A 166 8.17 -0.91 6.66
C PRO A 166 8.87 -0.78 8.02
N ALA A 167 9.04 -1.88 8.76
CA ALA A 167 9.82 -1.84 10.01
C ALA A 167 11.33 -1.82 9.74
N ILE A 168 11.78 -2.55 8.74
CA ILE A 168 13.20 -2.71 8.40
C ILE A 168 13.69 -1.60 7.48
N ALA A 169 12.88 -1.20 6.50
CA ALA A 169 13.28 -0.30 5.43
C ALA A 169 13.84 1.06 5.92
N PRO A 170 13.19 1.79 6.83
CA PRO A 170 13.73 3.08 7.28
C PRO A 170 14.99 2.93 8.13
N ILE A 171 15.14 1.83 8.88
CA ILE A 171 16.35 1.56 9.66
C ILE A 171 17.52 1.31 8.71
N LEU A 172 17.31 0.43 7.72
CA LEU A 172 18.30 0.17 6.68
C LEU A 172 18.66 1.43 5.90
N GLY A 173 17.63 2.21 5.54
CA GLY A 173 17.80 3.48 4.83
C GLY A 173 18.59 4.51 5.61
N GLY A 174 18.36 4.63 6.91
CA GLY A 174 19.13 5.49 7.81
C GLY A 174 20.61 5.10 7.86
N TRP A 175 20.90 3.81 8.01
CA TRP A 175 22.28 3.30 7.98
C TRP A 175 22.97 3.54 6.63
N LEU A 176 22.30 3.21 5.51
CA LEU A 176 22.84 3.45 4.17
C LEU A 176 23.11 4.93 3.95
N HIS A 177 22.18 5.81 4.36
CA HIS A 177 22.31 7.25 4.23
C HIS A 177 23.52 7.79 5.01
N VAL A 178 23.65 7.45 6.28
CA VAL A 178 24.71 7.97 7.16
C VAL A 178 26.09 7.46 6.72
N THR A 179 26.20 6.22 6.23
CA THR A 179 27.48 5.62 5.87
C THR A 179 27.95 5.92 4.45
N LEU A 180 27.01 5.95 3.49
CA LEU A 180 27.32 6.00 2.05
C LEU A 180 26.61 7.16 1.31
N GLY A 181 25.87 8.00 2.05
CA GLY A 181 25.10 9.10 1.48
C GLY A 181 23.74 8.67 0.91
N TRP A 182 22.86 9.64 0.64
CA TRP A 182 21.48 9.39 0.24
C TRP A 182 21.31 8.64 -1.09
N ARG A 183 22.25 8.79 -2.03
CA ARG A 183 22.24 8.09 -3.32
C ARG A 183 22.37 6.58 -3.17
N SER A 184 23.03 6.10 -2.11
CA SER A 184 23.18 4.67 -1.81
C SER A 184 21.87 3.95 -1.59
N VAL A 185 20.87 4.65 -1.08
CA VAL A 185 19.51 4.12 -0.92
C VAL A 185 18.91 3.72 -2.27
N PHE A 186 19.07 4.55 -3.29
CA PHE A 186 18.58 4.22 -4.63
C PHE A 186 19.41 3.12 -5.31
N TRP A 187 20.70 3.06 -5.05
CA TRP A 187 21.55 1.94 -5.47
C TRP A 187 21.13 0.61 -4.81
N PHE A 188 20.77 0.63 -3.52
CA PHE A 188 20.19 -0.52 -2.84
C PHE A 188 18.87 -0.95 -3.49
N LEU A 189 17.97 -0.01 -3.79
CA LEU A 189 16.70 -0.30 -4.48
C LEU A 189 16.92 -0.87 -5.88
N ALA A 190 17.91 -0.36 -6.62
CA ALA A 190 18.29 -0.90 -7.93
C ALA A 190 18.86 -2.33 -7.81
N ALA A 191 19.72 -2.57 -6.84
CA ALA A 191 20.28 -3.92 -6.59
C ALA A 191 19.18 -4.91 -6.20
N PHE A 192 18.24 -4.52 -5.32
CA PHE A 192 17.10 -5.35 -4.95
C PHE A 192 16.18 -5.63 -6.15
N GLY A 193 15.87 -4.60 -6.95
CA GLY A 193 15.09 -4.74 -8.19
C GLY A 193 15.76 -5.70 -9.19
N LEU A 194 17.08 -5.56 -9.39
CA LEU A 194 17.86 -6.44 -10.26
C LEU A 194 17.88 -7.87 -9.73
N LEU A 195 18.09 -8.07 -8.43
CA LEU A 195 18.06 -9.38 -7.79
C LEU A 195 16.70 -10.06 -8.04
N MET A 196 15.60 -9.33 -7.81
CA MET A 196 14.24 -9.84 -8.07
C MET A 196 14.03 -10.12 -9.55
N LEU A 197 14.49 -9.26 -10.45
CA LEU A 197 14.42 -9.46 -11.90
C LEU A 197 15.13 -10.75 -12.34
N ILE A 198 16.37 -10.95 -11.92
CA ILE A 198 17.15 -12.15 -12.24
C ILE A 198 16.49 -13.40 -11.64
N THR A 199 16.04 -13.32 -10.40
CA THR A 199 15.40 -14.43 -9.70
C THR A 199 14.07 -14.81 -10.38
N CYS A 200 13.23 -13.83 -10.73
CA CYS A 200 12.00 -14.07 -11.48
C CYS A 200 12.28 -14.61 -12.90
N TYR A 201 13.29 -14.07 -13.57
CA TYR A 201 13.65 -14.54 -14.91
C TYR A 201 14.06 -16.02 -14.90
N ARG A 202 14.85 -16.46 -13.89
CA ARG A 202 15.35 -17.83 -13.79
C ARG A 202 14.37 -18.82 -13.19
N ALA A 203 13.54 -18.40 -12.22
CA ALA A 203 12.82 -19.34 -11.36
C ALA A 203 11.29 -19.13 -11.34
N LEU A 204 10.75 -18.04 -11.90
CA LEU A 204 9.30 -17.83 -11.94
C LEU A 204 8.75 -18.29 -13.30
N PRO A 205 8.04 -19.44 -13.37
CA PRO A 205 7.41 -19.86 -14.60
C PRO A 205 6.09 -19.09 -14.83
N GLU A 206 5.66 -19.01 -16.10
CA GLU A 206 4.35 -18.45 -16.44
C GLU A 206 3.22 -19.27 -15.78
N SER A 207 2.26 -18.57 -15.17
CA SER A 207 1.11 -19.21 -14.51
C SER A 207 -0.17 -19.11 -15.33
N LEU A 208 -0.24 -18.19 -16.31
CA LEU A 208 -1.42 -18.00 -17.16
C LEU A 208 -1.16 -18.51 -18.56
N PRO A 209 -1.76 -19.67 -18.98
CA PRO A 209 -1.63 -20.19 -20.33
C PRO A 209 -2.10 -19.19 -21.39
N ALA A 210 -1.50 -19.22 -22.58
CA ALA A 210 -1.87 -18.32 -23.66
C ALA A 210 -3.35 -18.45 -24.08
N SER A 211 -3.92 -19.66 -23.96
CA SER A 211 -5.35 -19.93 -24.22
C SER A 211 -6.31 -19.28 -23.24
N SER A 212 -5.83 -18.91 -22.04
CA SER A 212 -6.65 -18.29 -20.98
C SER A 212 -6.46 -16.77 -20.91
N ARG A 213 -5.72 -16.18 -21.85
CA ARG A 213 -5.50 -14.73 -21.91
C ARG A 213 -6.67 -14.03 -22.59
N HIS A 214 -7.04 -12.89 -22.05
CA HIS A 214 -8.11 -12.06 -22.59
C HIS A 214 -7.55 -10.85 -23.33
N ALA A 215 -8.25 -10.39 -24.37
CA ALA A 215 -7.86 -9.18 -25.08
C ALA A 215 -7.94 -7.95 -24.16
N PHE A 216 -6.95 -7.08 -24.24
CA PHE A 216 -6.93 -5.83 -23.46
C PHE A 216 -7.88 -4.81 -24.10
N HIS A 217 -8.96 -4.45 -23.39
CA HIS A 217 -9.97 -3.51 -23.84
C HIS A 217 -10.06 -2.31 -22.88
N PRO A 218 -9.26 -1.25 -23.06
CA PRO A 218 -9.21 -0.11 -22.13
C PRO A 218 -10.56 0.56 -21.91
N GLY A 219 -11.38 0.69 -22.97
CA GLY A 219 -12.70 1.30 -22.89
C GLY A 219 -13.68 0.53 -22.01
N LEU A 220 -13.66 -0.81 -22.05
CA LEU A 220 -14.49 -1.65 -21.18
C LEU A 220 -14.03 -1.58 -19.74
N ILE A 221 -12.72 -1.55 -19.51
CA ILE A 221 -12.13 -1.42 -18.18
C ILE A 221 -12.56 -0.07 -17.56
N ALA A 222 -12.43 1.03 -18.31
CA ALA A 222 -12.85 2.35 -17.87
C ALA A 222 -14.36 2.42 -17.58
N ALA A 223 -15.20 1.85 -18.44
CA ALA A 223 -16.65 1.81 -18.25
C ALA A 223 -17.04 1.03 -16.97
N ASN A 224 -16.35 -0.08 -16.69
CA ASN A 224 -16.60 -0.86 -15.48
C ASN A 224 -16.15 -0.14 -14.20
N TYR A 225 -14.96 0.48 -14.21
CA TYR A 225 -14.54 1.32 -13.10
C TYR A 225 -15.52 2.46 -12.87
N TRP A 226 -16.02 3.09 -13.94
CA TRP A 226 -17.03 4.15 -13.84
C TRP A 226 -18.33 3.68 -13.20
N LYS A 227 -18.80 2.48 -13.57
CA LYS A 227 -20.00 1.85 -12.97
C LYS A 227 -19.81 1.63 -11.46
N VAL A 228 -18.64 1.17 -11.03
CA VAL A 228 -18.34 0.93 -9.62
C VAL A 228 -18.20 2.26 -8.85
N LEU A 229 -17.54 3.27 -9.44
CA LEU A 229 -17.41 4.62 -8.87
C LEU A 229 -18.72 5.34 -8.66
N ARG A 230 -19.72 5.05 -9.48
CA ARG A 230 -21.08 5.63 -9.32
C ARG A 230 -21.86 5.02 -8.15
N ASN A 231 -21.42 3.92 -7.58
CA ASN A 231 -22.10 3.34 -6.42
C ASN A 231 -21.67 4.07 -5.14
N ALA A 232 -22.57 4.90 -4.60
CA ALA A 232 -22.30 5.72 -3.44
C ALA A 232 -21.91 4.90 -2.19
N ARG A 233 -22.49 3.71 -1.99
CA ARG A 233 -22.17 2.86 -0.84
C ARG A 233 -20.76 2.31 -0.93
N PHE A 234 -20.36 1.82 -2.10
CA PHE A 234 -18.99 1.36 -2.34
C PHE A 234 -17.98 2.50 -2.13
N LEU A 235 -18.26 3.65 -2.74
CA LEU A 235 -17.38 4.82 -2.65
C LEU A 235 -17.19 5.28 -1.20
N LEU A 236 -18.27 5.37 -0.42
CA LEU A 236 -18.19 5.73 1.00
C LEU A 236 -17.37 4.73 1.83
N LEU A 237 -17.51 3.41 1.56
CA LEU A 237 -16.71 2.40 2.24
C LEU A 237 -15.23 2.49 1.83
N ALA A 238 -14.94 2.63 0.54
CA ALA A 238 -13.58 2.77 0.02
C ALA A 238 -12.89 4.03 0.55
N VAL A 239 -13.59 5.17 0.57
CA VAL A 239 -13.09 6.43 1.15
C VAL A 239 -12.90 6.29 2.66
N SER A 240 -13.82 5.65 3.38
CA SER A 240 -13.67 5.39 4.81
C SER A 240 -12.39 4.62 5.12
N ILE A 241 -12.13 3.53 4.39
CA ILE A 241 -10.90 2.73 4.52
C ILE A 241 -9.67 3.58 4.17
N GLY A 242 -9.72 4.29 3.04
CA GLY A 242 -8.60 5.09 2.57
C GLY A 242 -8.24 6.23 3.50
N VAL A 243 -9.21 6.95 4.05
CA VAL A 243 -8.99 8.06 4.99
C VAL A 243 -8.47 7.55 6.34
N ALA A 244 -9.02 6.42 6.87
CA ALA A 244 -8.48 5.81 8.08
C ALA A 244 -7.02 5.38 7.90
N PHE A 245 -6.69 4.77 6.75
CA PHE A 245 -5.31 4.41 6.39
C PHE A 245 -4.42 5.65 6.20
N SER A 246 -4.97 6.75 5.68
CA SER A 246 -4.22 8.00 5.50
C SER A 246 -3.87 8.68 6.82
N GLY A 247 -4.56 8.40 7.93
CA GLY A 247 -4.13 8.80 9.27
C GLY A 247 -2.77 8.19 9.65
N PHE A 248 -2.59 6.91 9.32
CA PHE A 248 -1.28 6.24 9.39
C PHE A 248 -0.29 6.85 8.36
N GLY A 249 -0.75 7.08 7.12
CA GLY A 249 0.03 7.67 6.04
C GLY A 249 0.51 9.10 6.31
N LEU A 250 -0.23 9.88 7.10
CA LEU A 250 0.16 11.22 7.51
C LEU A 250 1.49 11.21 8.30
N TYR A 251 1.65 10.27 9.21
CA TYR A 251 2.91 10.11 9.95
C TYR A 251 4.03 9.53 9.08
N ILE A 252 3.74 8.63 8.15
CA ILE A 252 4.76 8.14 7.19
C ILE A 252 5.23 9.30 6.31
N GLY A 253 4.31 10.06 5.74
CA GLY A 253 4.65 11.23 4.94
C GLY A 253 5.41 12.30 5.72
N SER A 254 5.17 12.42 7.02
CA SER A 254 5.86 13.38 7.89
C SER A 254 7.06 12.77 8.63
N ALA A 255 7.44 11.51 8.34
CA ALA A 255 8.37 10.75 9.18
C ALA A 255 9.72 11.43 9.35
N ALA A 256 10.30 12.01 8.31
CA ALA A 256 11.57 12.73 8.38
C ALA A 256 11.48 13.92 9.34
N ASN A 257 10.47 14.78 9.19
CA ASN A 257 10.28 15.93 10.09
C ASN A 257 9.88 15.49 11.49
N PHE A 258 9.05 14.46 11.65
CA PHE A 258 8.62 13.98 12.95
C PHE A 258 9.78 13.39 13.75
N VAL A 259 10.59 12.50 13.15
CA VAL A 259 11.70 11.83 13.82
C VAL A 259 12.88 12.80 14.07
N ILE A 260 13.29 13.53 13.04
CA ILE A 260 14.51 14.36 13.11
C ILE A 260 14.23 15.71 13.78
N LYS A 261 13.19 16.46 13.32
CA LYS A 261 12.97 17.83 13.82
C LYS A 261 12.12 17.88 15.08
N ILE A 262 11.04 17.07 15.17
CA ILE A 262 10.13 17.13 16.33
C ILE A 262 10.67 16.31 17.49
N LEU A 263 11.07 15.05 17.26
CA LEU A 263 11.62 14.20 18.32
C LEU A 263 13.10 14.47 18.60
N GLY A 264 13.83 15.17 17.70
CA GLY A 264 15.26 15.47 17.85
C GLY A 264 16.16 14.23 17.78
N LEU A 265 15.73 13.19 17.06
CA LEU A 265 16.45 11.93 16.93
C LEU A 265 17.30 11.91 15.66
N SER A 266 18.27 11.01 15.60
CA SER A 266 19.13 10.81 14.42
C SER A 266 18.43 10.09 13.27
N GLU A 267 19.02 10.16 12.07
CA GLU A 267 18.55 9.46 10.88
C GLU A 267 18.55 7.93 11.02
N THR A 268 19.27 7.38 11.97
CA THR A 268 19.28 5.93 12.27
C THR A 268 18.19 5.52 13.25
N ALA A 269 17.50 6.47 13.89
CA ALA A 269 16.53 6.21 14.95
C ALA A 269 15.07 6.07 14.48
N PHE A 270 14.81 5.97 13.18
CA PHE A 270 13.46 5.77 12.62
C PHE A 270 12.74 4.55 13.19
N GLY A 271 13.49 3.57 13.68
CA GLY A 271 12.93 2.40 14.36
C GLY A 271 12.00 2.76 15.54
N TRP A 272 12.25 3.87 16.26
CA TRP A 272 11.37 4.32 17.34
C TRP A 272 9.93 4.63 16.90
N MET A 273 9.76 5.08 15.68
CA MET A 273 8.43 5.32 15.11
C MET A 273 7.86 4.07 14.43
N PHE A 274 8.65 3.42 13.56
CA PHE A 274 8.15 2.37 12.69
C PHE A 274 7.93 1.02 13.40
N ILE A 275 8.78 0.64 14.37
CA ILE A 275 8.62 -0.62 15.10
C ILE A 275 7.32 -0.64 15.90
N PRO A 276 6.97 0.36 16.75
CA PRO A 276 5.68 0.39 17.43
C PRO A 276 4.50 0.37 16.46
N LEU A 277 4.58 1.18 15.40
CA LEU A 277 3.54 1.33 14.39
C LEU A 277 3.21 -0.02 13.72
N ILE A 278 4.23 -0.73 13.25
CA ILE A 278 4.09 -2.05 12.61
C ILE A 278 3.71 -3.13 13.62
N SER A 279 4.21 -3.06 14.84
CA SER A 279 3.82 -3.97 15.92
C SER A 279 2.32 -3.88 16.21
N GLY A 280 1.78 -2.64 16.32
CA GLY A 280 0.35 -2.42 16.50
C GLY A 280 -0.47 -3.04 15.36
N MET A 281 -0.06 -2.80 14.12
CA MET A 281 -0.72 -3.34 12.93
C MET A 281 -0.66 -4.88 12.90
N THR A 282 0.49 -5.46 13.23
CA THR A 282 0.69 -6.92 13.23
C THR A 282 -0.14 -7.60 14.32
N ILE A 283 -0.11 -7.08 15.55
CA ILE A 283 -0.88 -7.62 16.68
C ILE A 283 -2.38 -7.47 16.39
N GLY A 284 -2.82 -6.33 15.87
CA GLY A 284 -4.21 -6.09 15.49
C GLY A 284 -4.70 -7.05 14.41
N SER A 285 -3.89 -7.28 13.37
CA SER A 285 -4.20 -8.23 12.29
C SER A 285 -4.27 -9.67 12.80
N ALA A 286 -3.34 -10.07 13.66
CA ALA A 286 -3.34 -11.41 14.26
C ALA A 286 -4.57 -11.64 15.15
N LEU A 287 -4.95 -10.63 15.95
CA LEU A 287 -6.16 -10.68 16.75
C LEU A 287 -7.41 -10.74 15.88
N ALA A 288 -7.50 -9.87 14.84
CA ALA A 288 -8.61 -9.86 13.90
C ALA A 288 -8.82 -11.25 13.27
N ALA A 289 -7.76 -11.89 12.81
CA ALA A 289 -7.81 -13.24 12.24
C ALA A 289 -8.33 -14.30 13.23
N ARG A 290 -7.90 -14.22 14.51
CA ARG A 290 -8.32 -15.18 15.55
C ARG A 290 -9.79 -15.03 15.95
N ILE A 291 -10.32 -13.79 15.97
CA ILE A 291 -11.67 -13.52 16.45
C ILE A 291 -12.71 -13.39 15.32
N ALA A 292 -12.29 -13.36 14.06
CA ALA A 292 -13.15 -13.15 12.88
C ALA A 292 -14.35 -14.12 12.81
N ARG A 293 -14.17 -15.36 13.27
CA ARG A 293 -15.27 -16.36 13.32
C ARG A 293 -16.16 -16.28 14.57
N LYS A 294 -15.72 -15.55 15.61
CA LYS A 294 -16.39 -15.49 16.92
C LYS A 294 -17.10 -14.17 17.16
N VAL A 295 -16.72 -13.11 16.45
CA VAL A 295 -17.23 -11.75 16.67
C VAL A 295 -17.94 -11.26 15.42
N ALA A 296 -19.15 -10.70 15.60
CA ALA A 296 -19.91 -10.13 14.49
C ALA A 296 -19.11 -9.02 13.78
N PRO A 297 -19.15 -8.96 12.42
CA PRO A 297 -18.44 -7.96 11.63
C PRO A 297 -18.65 -6.51 12.10
N THR A 298 -19.89 -6.17 12.46
CA THR A 298 -20.24 -4.83 12.97
C THR A 298 -19.58 -4.50 14.30
N ARG A 299 -19.40 -5.49 15.18
CA ARG A 299 -18.67 -5.31 16.44
C ARG A 299 -17.18 -5.14 16.22
N MET A 300 -16.57 -5.90 15.29
CA MET A 300 -15.15 -5.74 14.95
C MET A 300 -14.86 -4.32 14.44
N ILE A 301 -15.69 -3.79 13.55
CA ILE A 301 -15.58 -2.42 13.05
C ILE A 301 -15.72 -1.43 14.20
N ALA A 302 -16.75 -1.58 15.06
CA ALA A 302 -17.01 -0.65 16.17
C ALA A 302 -15.85 -0.63 17.17
N VAL A 303 -15.30 -1.81 17.53
CA VAL A 303 -14.15 -1.92 18.44
C VAL A 303 -12.91 -1.30 17.80
N GLY A 304 -12.63 -1.61 16.52
CA GLY A 304 -11.49 -1.02 15.82
C GLY A 304 -11.56 0.51 15.78
N TYR A 305 -12.71 1.07 15.45
CA TYR A 305 -12.91 2.53 15.47
C TYR A 305 -12.84 3.11 16.89
N ALA A 306 -13.40 2.45 17.90
CA ALA A 306 -13.29 2.90 19.29
C ALA A 306 -11.83 2.98 19.75
N VAL A 307 -11.03 1.96 19.43
CA VAL A 307 -9.59 1.95 19.71
C VAL A 307 -8.88 3.09 18.99
N MET A 308 -9.16 3.32 17.69
CA MET A 308 -8.58 4.43 16.93
C MET A 308 -8.97 5.79 17.54
N VAL A 309 -10.22 5.97 17.99
CA VAL A 309 -10.67 7.21 18.63
C VAL A 309 -9.92 7.45 19.93
N VAL A 310 -9.82 6.44 20.80
CA VAL A 310 -9.03 6.53 22.05
C VAL A 310 -7.57 6.89 21.74
N ALA A 311 -6.97 6.22 20.76
CA ALA A 311 -5.61 6.49 20.33
C ALA A 311 -5.42 7.92 19.80
N ALA A 312 -6.33 8.40 18.94
CA ALA A 312 -6.26 9.75 18.39
C ALA A 312 -6.46 10.84 19.45
N LEU A 313 -7.41 10.64 20.39
CA LEU A 313 -7.61 11.55 21.50
C LEU A 313 -6.41 11.56 22.46
N ALA A 314 -5.84 10.39 22.79
CA ALA A 314 -4.61 10.28 23.58
C ALA A 314 -3.44 10.99 22.89
N ASN A 315 -3.31 10.84 21.55
CA ASN A 315 -2.27 11.52 20.77
C ASN A 315 -2.42 13.05 20.82
N VAL A 316 -3.64 13.57 20.63
CA VAL A 316 -3.94 14.99 20.72
C VAL A 316 -3.68 15.49 22.15
N GLY A 317 -4.21 14.82 23.17
CA GLY A 317 -4.06 15.20 24.56
C GLY A 317 -2.58 15.22 25.02
N TYR A 318 -1.82 14.18 24.63
CA TYR A 318 -0.39 14.12 24.95
C TYR A 318 0.40 15.28 24.31
N ASN A 319 0.23 15.51 23.01
CA ASN A 319 0.98 16.54 22.29
C ASN A 319 0.47 17.97 22.59
N TYR A 320 -0.72 18.13 23.19
CA TYR A 320 -1.18 19.40 23.74
C TYR A 320 -0.51 19.71 25.07
N ALA A 321 -0.39 18.72 25.97
CA ALA A 321 0.09 18.91 27.33
C ALA A 321 1.61 18.78 27.48
N PHE A 322 2.28 18.03 26.61
CA PHE A 322 3.69 17.66 26.74
C PHE A 322 4.44 17.88 25.42
N LYS A 323 5.75 18.12 25.53
CA LYS A 323 6.64 18.06 24.36
C LYS A 323 6.76 16.62 23.88
N ALA A 324 6.66 16.43 22.55
CA ALA A 324 6.78 15.11 21.96
C ALA A 324 8.12 14.45 22.29
N ALA A 325 8.08 13.27 22.88
CA ALA A 325 9.24 12.47 23.24
C ALA A 325 8.93 10.98 23.14
N VAL A 326 9.94 10.17 22.83
CA VAL A 326 9.82 8.71 22.83
C VAL A 326 9.90 8.17 24.27
N PRO A 327 9.17 7.11 24.62
CA PRO A 327 8.26 6.34 23.74
C PRO A 327 6.84 6.93 23.63
N TRP A 328 6.50 7.93 24.44
CA TRP A 328 5.11 8.38 24.65
C TRP A 328 4.44 8.96 23.40
N ALA A 329 5.20 9.69 22.56
CA ALA A 329 4.66 10.26 21.32
C ALA A 329 4.31 9.19 20.25
N VAL A 330 4.88 7.98 20.36
CA VAL A 330 4.67 6.91 19.37
C VAL A 330 3.70 5.84 19.84
N LEU A 331 3.44 5.69 21.14
CA LEU A 331 2.48 4.71 21.67
C LEU A 331 1.05 4.92 21.16
N PRO A 332 0.51 6.15 21.05
CA PRO A 332 -0.80 6.36 20.46
C PRO A 332 -0.85 5.91 18.98
N LEU A 333 0.26 6.04 18.23
CA LEU A 333 0.34 5.60 16.84
C LEU A 333 0.28 4.07 16.73
N MET A 334 0.94 3.35 17.65
CA MET A 334 0.85 1.90 17.77
C MET A 334 -0.61 1.47 18.01
N LEU A 335 -1.30 2.13 18.94
CA LEU A 335 -2.69 1.82 19.27
C LEU A 335 -3.64 2.15 18.12
N TYR A 336 -3.39 3.25 17.39
CA TYR A 336 -4.14 3.61 16.18
C TYR A 336 -3.99 2.54 15.10
N ALA A 337 -2.76 2.10 14.82
CA ALA A 337 -2.46 1.06 13.84
C ALA A 337 -3.10 -0.30 14.21
N PHE A 338 -3.14 -0.63 15.50
CA PHE A 338 -3.85 -1.80 16.03
C PHE A 338 -5.36 -1.73 15.72
N GLY A 339 -6.02 -0.61 16.04
CA GLY A 339 -7.44 -0.40 15.75
C GLY A 339 -7.75 -0.43 14.24
N LEU A 340 -6.88 0.17 13.43
CA LEU A 340 -6.96 0.16 11.97
C LEU A 340 -6.93 -1.29 11.43
N ALA A 341 -6.02 -2.11 11.93
CA ALA A 341 -5.86 -3.49 11.53
C ALA A 341 -7.05 -4.38 11.95
N LEU A 342 -7.76 -4.04 13.03
CA LEU A 342 -9.01 -4.70 13.42
C LEU A 342 -10.17 -4.36 12.48
N ALA A 343 -10.34 -3.08 12.10
CA ALA A 343 -11.50 -2.62 11.35
C ALA A 343 -11.37 -2.87 9.84
N THR A 344 -10.20 -2.66 9.25
CA THR A 344 -9.98 -2.63 7.80
C THR A 344 -10.38 -3.91 7.07
N PRO A 345 -10.02 -5.14 7.51
CA PRO A 345 -10.38 -6.35 6.79
C PRO A 345 -11.91 -6.51 6.64
N THR A 346 -12.63 -6.20 7.69
CA THR A 346 -14.10 -6.30 7.70
C THR A 346 -14.76 -5.23 6.81
N LEU A 347 -14.25 -3.99 6.85
CA LEU A 347 -14.72 -2.92 5.97
C LEU A 347 -14.44 -3.25 4.50
N THR A 348 -13.27 -3.82 4.20
CA THR A 348 -12.91 -4.28 2.85
C THR A 348 -13.90 -5.34 2.35
N VAL A 349 -14.20 -6.36 3.16
CA VAL A 349 -15.20 -7.37 2.77
C VAL A 349 -16.55 -6.73 2.49
N LEU A 350 -17.01 -5.80 3.34
CA LEU A 350 -18.27 -5.09 3.12
C LEU A 350 -18.28 -4.23 1.85
N ALA A 351 -17.13 -3.65 1.46
CA ALA A 351 -17.00 -2.91 0.21
C ALA A 351 -17.07 -3.85 -1.00
N LEU A 352 -16.38 -4.98 -0.95
CA LEU A 352 -16.35 -5.97 -2.04
C LEU A 352 -17.71 -6.68 -2.22
N ASP A 353 -18.46 -6.89 -1.14
CA ASP A 353 -19.79 -7.50 -1.18
C ASP A 353 -20.87 -6.60 -1.83
N VAL A 354 -20.55 -5.33 -2.12
CA VAL A 354 -21.41 -4.48 -2.96
C VAL A 354 -21.42 -4.96 -4.41
N PHE A 355 -20.33 -5.62 -4.86
CA PHE A 355 -20.18 -6.15 -6.22
C PHE A 355 -19.73 -7.63 -6.18
N PRO A 356 -20.62 -8.57 -5.80
CA PRO A 356 -20.27 -9.97 -5.63
C PRO A 356 -19.71 -10.62 -6.89
N ASP A 357 -20.23 -10.24 -8.07
CA ASP A 357 -19.81 -10.79 -9.37
C ASP A 357 -18.51 -10.16 -9.90
N ASN A 358 -18.11 -8.99 -9.36
CA ASN A 358 -16.94 -8.22 -9.83
C ASN A 358 -16.00 -7.84 -8.67
N ARG A 359 -15.82 -8.74 -7.69
CA ARG A 359 -14.98 -8.49 -6.50
C ARG A 359 -13.54 -8.09 -6.83
N GLY A 360 -12.96 -8.63 -7.91
CA GLY A 360 -11.59 -8.31 -8.33
C GLY A 360 -11.45 -6.85 -8.76
N LEU A 361 -12.39 -6.37 -9.58
CA LEU A 361 -12.45 -4.98 -10.03
C LEU A 361 -12.70 -4.02 -8.84
N ALA A 362 -13.63 -4.37 -7.96
CA ALA A 362 -13.91 -3.61 -6.74
C ALA A 362 -12.70 -3.54 -5.82
N ALA A 363 -11.94 -4.63 -5.67
CA ALA A 363 -10.72 -4.68 -4.87
C ALA A 363 -9.60 -3.79 -5.44
N SER A 364 -9.41 -3.80 -6.76
CA SER A 364 -8.43 -2.93 -7.44
C SER A 364 -8.78 -1.45 -7.25
N LEU A 365 -10.06 -1.10 -7.42
CA LEU A 365 -10.53 0.27 -7.26
C LEU A 365 -10.45 0.74 -5.79
N GLN A 366 -10.80 -0.12 -4.84
CA GLN A 366 -10.67 0.18 -3.41
C GLN A 366 -9.21 0.42 -3.02
N SER A 367 -8.29 -0.42 -3.51
CA SER A 367 -6.85 -0.25 -3.29
C SER A 367 -6.32 1.03 -3.93
N PHE A 368 -6.79 1.36 -5.14
CA PHE A 368 -6.47 2.62 -5.81
C PHE A 368 -6.91 3.83 -4.99
N ILE A 369 -8.18 3.86 -4.55
CA ILE A 369 -8.72 4.97 -3.74
C ILE A 369 -7.92 5.11 -2.44
N GLN A 370 -7.58 4.01 -1.79
CA GLN A 370 -6.76 4.02 -0.58
C GLN A 370 -5.37 4.61 -0.81
N MET A 371 -4.67 4.20 -1.87
CA MET A 371 -3.33 4.72 -2.19
C MET A 371 -3.36 6.14 -2.74
N LEU A 372 -4.41 6.50 -3.50
CA LEU A 372 -4.63 7.87 -3.95
C LEU A 372 -4.83 8.83 -2.77
N LEU A 373 -5.68 8.45 -1.80
CA LEU A 373 -5.89 9.25 -0.59
C LEU A 373 -4.60 9.35 0.24
N PHE A 374 -3.83 8.27 0.33
CA PHE A 374 -2.51 8.32 0.96
C PHE A 374 -1.57 9.29 0.24
N ALA A 375 -1.50 9.23 -1.09
CA ALA A 375 -0.68 10.15 -1.89
C ALA A 375 -1.09 11.61 -1.69
N LEU A 376 -2.39 11.89 -1.73
CA LEU A 376 -2.95 13.23 -1.52
C LEU A 376 -2.65 13.75 -0.11
N VAL A 377 -2.91 12.93 0.92
CA VAL A 377 -2.64 13.34 2.31
C VAL A 377 -1.15 13.55 2.53
N SER A 378 -0.29 12.66 2.02
CA SER A 378 1.17 12.81 2.11
C SER A 378 1.69 14.05 1.37
N GLY A 379 1.11 14.37 0.19
CA GLY A 379 1.60 15.46 -0.66
C GLY A 379 1.02 16.84 -0.35
N THR A 380 -0.18 16.91 0.23
CA THR A 380 -0.87 18.19 0.45
C THR A 380 -1.17 18.47 1.92
N VAL A 381 -1.61 17.47 2.69
CA VAL A 381 -1.99 17.66 4.09
C VAL A 381 -0.77 17.57 5.01
N ALA A 382 0.13 16.60 4.80
CA ALA A 382 1.32 16.43 5.61
C ALA A 382 2.18 17.71 5.65
N PRO A 383 2.49 18.38 4.53
CA PRO A 383 3.27 19.62 4.54
C PRO A 383 2.67 20.76 5.37
N LEU A 384 1.35 20.80 5.51
CA LEU A 384 0.66 21.82 6.32
C LEU A 384 0.73 21.54 7.82
N LEU A 385 1.02 20.30 8.21
CA LEU A 385 0.90 19.82 9.59
C LEU A 385 2.23 19.34 10.18
N PHE A 386 3.23 18.99 9.37
CA PHE A 386 4.45 18.30 9.81
C PHE A 386 5.40 19.14 10.70
N GLU A 387 5.14 20.44 10.86
CA GLU A 387 5.93 21.30 11.75
C GLU A 387 5.62 21.08 13.24
N SER A 388 4.50 20.45 13.57
CA SER A 388 4.04 20.29 14.95
C SER A 388 3.41 18.92 15.18
N ALA A 389 3.86 18.20 16.22
CA ALA A 389 3.24 16.95 16.64
C ALA A 389 1.76 17.10 16.98
N PHE A 390 1.38 18.24 17.59
CA PHE A 390 -0.01 18.55 17.90
C PHE A 390 -0.85 18.72 16.64
N LYS A 391 -0.36 19.45 15.63
CA LYS A 391 -1.06 19.60 14.33
C LYS A 391 -1.23 18.24 13.64
N LEU A 392 -0.19 17.40 13.64
CA LEU A 392 -0.28 16.03 13.09
C LEU A 392 -1.34 15.20 13.82
N ALA A 393 -1.36 15.24 15.14
CA ALA A 393 -2.36 14.53 15.95
C ALA A 393 -3.79 15.00 15.64
N CYS A 394 -4.02 16.30 15.50
CA CYS A 394 -5.30 16.88 15.08
C CYS A 394 -5.69 16.45 13.67
N GLY A 395 -4.73 16.37 12.73
CA GLY A 395 -4.96 15.89 11.38
C GLY A 395 -5.43 14.43 11.34
N VAL A 396 -4.81 13.56 12.15
CA VAL A 396 -5.24 12.16 12.30
C VAL A 396 -6.67 12.07 12.87
N LEU A 397 -6.96 12.85 13.90
CA LEU A 397 -8.31 12.87 14.50
C LEU A 397 -9.37 13.35 13.50
N ALA A 398 -9.09 14.42 12.76
CA ALA A 398 -10.00 14.95 11.73
C ALA A 398 -10.25 13.90 10.61
N GLY A 399 -9.20 13.26 10.12
CA GLY A 399 -9.31 12.16 9.17
C GLY A 399 -10.13 10.99 9.72
N LEU A 400 -9.90 10.61 10.98
CA LEU A 400 -10.68 9.54 11.61
C LEU A 400 -12.16 9.86 11.72
N VAL A 401 -12.52 11.11 12.09
CA VAL A 401 -13.91 11.57 12.12
C VAL A 401 -14.54 11.46 10.73
N LEU A 402 -13.86 11.91 9.69
CA LEU A 402 -14.33 11.78 8.31
C LEU A 402 -14.54 10.32 7.92
N SER A 403 -13.60 9.44 8.27
CA SER A 403 -13.70 7.99 8.02
C SER A 403 -14.95 7.39 8.70
N ILE A 404 -15.19 7.73 9.97
CA ILE A 404 -16.37 7.27 10.72
C ILE A 404 -17.66 7.78 10.07
N VAL A 405 -17.73 9.04 9.68
CA VAL A 405 -18.89 9.63 8.99
C VAL A 405 -19.18 8.87 7.69
N CYS A 406 -18.18 8.62 6.86
CA CYS A 406 -18.32 7.83 5.63
C CYS A 406 -18.84 6.42 5.91
N ALA A 407 -18.31 5.72 6.92
CA ALA A 407 -18.78 4.39 7.31
C ALA A 407 -20.23 4.38 7.78
N LEU A 408 -20.65 5.38 8.57
CA LEU A 408 -22.03 5.51 9.06
C LEU A 408 -23.00 5.82 7.93
N LEU A 409 -22.64 6.70 7.00
CA LEU A 409 -23.45 7.01 5.80
C LEU A 409 -23.60 5.77 4.92
N ALA A 410 -22.51 5.01 4.68
CA ALA A 410 -22.56 3.76 3.93
C ALA A 410 -23.49 2.72 4.59
N ARG A 411 -23.54 2.69 5.94
CA ARG A 411 -24.46 1.82 6.69
C ARG A 411 -25.94 2.23 6.52
N ARG A 412 -26.22 3.53 6.45
CA ARG A 412 -27.60 4.04 6.21
C ARG A 412 -28.08 3.62 4.81
N LEU A 413 -27.24 3.75 3.78
CA LEU A 413 -27.56 3.33 2.40
C LEU A 413 -27.79 1.82 2.24
N ARG A 414 -27.42 0.99 3.22
CA ARG A 414 -27.73 -0.44 3.22
C ARG A 414 -29.17 -0.72 3.66
N ARG A 415 -29.77 0.19 4.45
CA ARG A 415 -31.08 0.00 5.06
C ARG A 415 -32.22 0.65 4.23
N ALA A 416 -31.86 1.57 3.36
CA ALA A 416 -32.74 2.12 2.31
C ALA A 416 -32.69 1.26 1.05
#